data_50adb39787ac2904737b9ef565eaa085
#
_entry.id   50adb39787ac2904737b9ef565eaa085
#
_cell.length_a   1.000
_cell.length_b   1.000
_cell.length_c   1.000
_cell.angle_alpha   90.00
_cell.angle_beta   90.00
_cell.angle_gamma   90.00
#
_symmetry.space_group_name_H-M   'P 1'
#
loop_
_entity.id
_entity.type
_entity.pdbx_description
1 polymer ?
#
loop_
_entity_poly.entity_id
_entity_poly.type
_entity_poly.pdbx_seq_one_letter_code
_entity_poly.pdbx_strand_id
1 'polypeptide(L)'
;ARGLAAADFAQIPVIPLARQQWSWIAGHYGDEFAESHFKELPVRAALVAAMPTAGVGCAFRIDALRRIDTGHGPFAADSLVEDYELGIRLAASGARGTMLLARGTDGRLVASRAYFPHRLDSAVRQKTRWLRGIALEGWDRLGWPVAQGSPLAARLISLWMLWRDRRGLVSAIVILAGYSAIVLGIAALAMGAPPRILAPAIAALLWFNLAMLFWRLALRALFARRAYGTGGGLLAILRQPVSNIILVMTAWRALRDYWAGRRGRALHWD
;
A
#
# COMPACT_ATOMS: atom_id res chain seq x y z
N ALA A 1 -10.49 24.67 -2.10
CA ALA A 1 -11.84 24.80 -2.70
C ALA A 1 -11.87 24.42 -4.18
N ARG A 2 -10.96 24.90 -5.04
CA ARG A 2 -11.00 24.61 -6.50
C ARG A 2 -10.81 23.11 -6.83
N GLY A 3 -10.07 22.33 -6.05
CA GLY A 3 -9.84 20.91 -6.28
C GLY A 3 -11.06 20.00 -6.01
N LEU A 4 -12.03 20.47 -5.22
CA LEU A 4 -13.28 19.76 -4.93
C LEU A 4 -14.43 20.12 -5.90
N ALA A 5 -14.24 21.08 -6.81
CA ALA A 5 -15.30 21.47 -7.74
C ALA A 5 -15.73 20.32 -8.69
N ALA A 6 -14.85 19.35 -8.94
CA ALA A 6 -15.07 18.20 -9.82
C ALA A 6 -14.94 16.84 -9.14
N ALA A 7 -14.81 16.81 -7.80
CA ALA A 7 -14.63 15.59 -7.03
C ALA A 7 -15.52 15.57 -5.79
N ASP A 8 -15.94 14.38 -5.37
CA ASP A 8 -16.75 14.20 -4.16
C ASP A 8 -15.90 14.11 -2.90
N PHE A 9 -14.66 13.65 -3.03
CA PHE A 9 -13.68 13.65 -1.96
C PHE A 9 -12.26 13.86 -2.48
N ALA A 10 -11.39 14.33 -1.60
CA ALA A 10 -10.00 14.62 -1.94
C ALA A 10 -9.06 14.13 -0.85
N GLN A 11 -7.88 13.69 -1.27
CA GLN A 11 -6.75 13.33 -0.42
C GLN A 11 -5.56 14.20 -0.75
N ILE A 12 -4.88 14.77 0.25
CA ILE A 12 -3.55 15.37 0.10
C ILE A 12 -2.47 14.34 0.46
N PRO A 13 -1.21 14.53 0.05
CA PRO A 13 -0.12 13.63 0.42
C PRO A 13 0.03 13.45 1.92
N VAL A 14 0.34 12.22 2.34
CA VAL A 14 0.85 11.92 3.67
C VAL A 14 2.36 11.68 3.54
N ILE A 15 3.14 12.43 4.29
CA ILE A 15 4.61 12.36 4.29
C ILE A 15 5.06 11.86 5.65
N PRO A 16 5.43 10.58 5.78
CA PRO A 16 6.03 10.05 6.98
C PRO A 16 7.31 10.79 7.35
N LEU A 17 7.41 11.19 8.62
CA LEU A 17 8.62 11.77 9.19
C LEU A 17 9.44 10.70 9.88
N ALA A 18 10.76 10.76 9.72
CA ALA A 18 11.72 9.98 10.47
C ALA A 18 12.54 10.93 11.36
N ARG A 19 12.79 10.52 12.62
CA ARG A 19 13.63 11.31 13.54
C ARG A 19 15.06 11.44 13.04
N GLN A 20 15.53 10.41 12.33
CA GLN A 20 16.86 10.36 11.72
C GLN A 20 16.70 9.98 10.24
N GLN A 21 17.40 10.67 9.37
CA GLN A 21 17.36 10.44 7.92
C GLN A 21 17.74 8.99 7.54
N TRP A 22 18.62 8.37 8.33
CA TRP A 22 19.12 7.01 8.12
C TRP A 22 18.22 5.91 8.74
N SER A 23 17.07 6.26 9.29
CA SER A 23 16.18 5.27 9.90
C SER A 23 15.73 4.21 8.88
N TRP A 24 16.03 2.94 9.15
CA TRP A 24 15.64 1.82 8.30
C TRP A 24 14.13 1.54 8.42
N ILE A 25 13.63 1.49 9.64
CA ILE A 25 12.22 1.14 9.92
C ILE A 25 11.29 2.32 9.62
N ALA A 26 11.53 3.51 10.15
CA ALA A 26 10.68 4.67 9.84
C ALA A 26 10.85 5.11 8.38
N GLY A 27 12.05 5.00 7.81
CA GLY A 27 12.32 5.37 6.43
C GLY A 27 11.59 4.53 5.40
N HIS A 28 11.35 3.22 5.66
CA HIS A 28 10.60 2.40 4.72
C HIS A 28 9.14 2.86 4.54
N TYR A 29 8.52 3.42 5.60
CA TYR A 29 7.19 4.06 5.46
C TYR A 29 7.26 5.25 4.50
N GLY A 30 8.30 6.09 4.64
CA GLY A 30 8.51 7.20 3.71
C GLY A 30 8.59 6.76 2.26
N ASP A 31 9.31 5.68 2.00
CA ASP A 31 9.47 5.13 0.66
C ASP A 31 8.15 4.60 0.10
N GLU A 32 7.37 3.86 0.90
CA GLU A 32 6.07 3.32 0.49
C GLU A 32 5.02 4.41 0.28
N PHE A 33 4.94 5.37 1.21
CA PHE A 33 4.00 6.49 1.09
C PHE A 33 4.36 7.42 -0.08
N ALA A 34 5.64 7.59 -0.38
CA ALA A 34 6.05 8.33 -1.58
C ALA A 34 5.55 7.64 -2.85
N GLU A 35 5.69 6.31 -2.96
CA GLU A 35 5.13 5.56 -4.09
C GLU A 35 3.59 5.64 -4.12
N SER A 36 2.92 5.47 -2.99
CA SER A 36 1.47 5.51 -2.91
C SER A 36 0.93 6.89 -3.28
N HIS A 37 1.40 7.95 -2.63
CA HIS A 37 0.81 9.29 -2.74
C HIS A 37 1.30 10.11 -3.95
N PHE A 38 2.46 9.79 -4.51
CA PHE A 38 2.97 10.52 -5.70
C PHE A 38 2.86 9.71 -6.99
N LYS A 39 2.48 8.43 -6.94
CA LYS A 39 2.29 7.57 -8.10
C LYS A 39 0.90 6.94 -8.14
N GLU A 40 0.56 6.12 -7.12
CA GLU A 40 -0.62 5.25 -7.19
C GLU A 40 -1.94 6.00 -7.06
N LEU A 41 -2.09 6.84 -6.04
CA LEU A 41 -3.31 7.61 -5.83
C LEU A 41 -3.57 8.64 -6.96
N PRO A 42 -2.57 9.38 -7.47
CA PRO A 42 -2.75 10.21 -8.67
C PRO A 42 -3.21 9.42 -9.90
N VAL A 43 -2.67 8.21 -10.12
CA VAL A 43 -3.10 7.34 -11.23
C VAL A 43 -4.54 6.86 -11.02
N ARG A 44 -4.92 6.47 -9.81
CA ARG A 44 -6.30 6.09 -9.48
C ARG A 44 -7.28 7.24 -9.75
N ALA A 45 -6.93 8.45 -9.31
CA ALA A 45 -7.72 9.64 -9.55
C ALA A 45 -7.89 9.95 -11.04
N ALA A 46 -6.80 9.88 -11.81
CA ALA A 46 -6.80 10.13 -13.27
C ALA A 46 -7.64 9.09 -14.04
N LEU A 47 -7.62 7.84 -13.59
CA LEU A 47 -8.39 6.73 -14.21
C LEU A 47 -9.81 6.58 -13.64
N VAL A 48 -10.22 7.45 -12.72
CA VAL A 48 -11.51 7.38 -12.02
C VAL A 48 -11.73 5.98 -11.40
N ALA A 49 -10.65 5.40 -10.90
CA ALA A 49 -10.67 4.09 -10.25
C ALA A 49 -11.02 4.20 -8.76
N ALA A 50 -11.38 3.07 -8.15
CA ALA A 50 -11.61 3.00 -6.71
C ALA A 50 -10.39 3.53 -5.93
N MET A 51 -10.58 4.60 -5.18
CA MET A 51 -9.52 5.32 -4.47
C MET A 51 -9.76 5.26 -2.97
N PRO A 52 -8.86 4.65 -2.19
CA PRO A 52 -8.92 4.68 -0.73
C PRO A 52 -8.55 6.05 -0.19
N THR A 53 -8.90 6.31 1.06
CA THR A 53 -8.39 7.45 1.84
C THR A 53 -7.42 6.99 2.92
N ALA A 54 -6.65 7.90 3.48
CA ALA A 54 -5.56 7.59 4.43
C ALA A 54 -5.84 8.09 5.87
N GLY A 55 -7.10 8.33 6.21
CA GLY A 55 -7.52 8.77 7.53
C GLY A 55 -7.10 10.19 7.92
N VAL A 56 -6.11 10.77 7.23
CA VAL A 56 -5.59 12.12 7.48
C VAL A 56 -5.43 12.87 6.17
N GLY A 57 -5.64 14.19 6.21
CA GLY A 57 -5.50 15.03 5.03
C GLY A 57 -6.57 14.76 3.96
N CYS A 58 -7.77 14.36 4.39
CA CYS A 58 -8.93 14.11 3.54
C CYS A 58 -9.94 15.22 3.66
N ALA A 59 -10.67 15.47 2.58
CA ALA A 59 -11.84 16.34 2.56
C ALA A 59 -12.96 15.62 1.79
N PHE A 60 -14.18 15.70 2.30
CA PHE A 60 -15.35 15.01 1.76
C PHE A 60 -16.49 16.00 1.57
N ARG A 61 -17.25 15.84 0.49
CA ARG A 61 -18.55 16.51 0.36
C ARG A 61 -19.56 15.81 1.27
N ILE A 62 -20.35 16.57 1.98
CA ILE A 62 -21.33 16.05 2.94
C ILE A 62 -22.39 15.19 2.22
N ASP A 63 -22.82 15.58 1.02
CA ASP A 63 -23.75 14.83 0.22
C ASP A 63 -23.19 13.44 -0.22
N ALA A 64 -21.88 13.36 -0.46
CA ALA A 64 -21.24 12.09 -0.74
C ALA A 64 -21.22 11.16 0.49
N LEU A 65 -20.94 11.70 1.67
CA LEU A 65 -21.00 10.93 2.93
C LEU A 65 -22.42 10.47 3.22
N ARG A 66 -23.42 11.32 3.03
CA ARG A 66 -24.83 10.97 3.24
C ARG A 66 -25.29 9.83 2.33
N ARG A 67 -24.77 9.71 1.10
CA ARG A 67 -25.11 8.61 0.19
C ARG A 67 -24.72 7.22 0.70
N ILE A 68 -23.69 7.13 1.52
CA ILE A 68 -23.19 5.85 2.05
C ILE A 68 -23.53 5.63 3.51
N ASP A 69 -24.18 6.59 4.15
CA ASP A 69 -24.64 6.47 5.53
C ASP A 69 -25.84 5.53 5.62
N THR A 70 -25.72 4.54 6.47
CA THR A 70 -26.75 3.54 6.74
C THR A 70 -27.53 3.81 8.02
N GLY A 71 -27.47 5.03 8.55
CA GLY A 71 -28.15 5.44 9.79
C GLY A 71 -27.25 5.37 11.05
N HIS A 72 -26.05 4.80 10.94
CA HIS A 72 -25.04 4.73 12.02
C HIS A 72 -23.79 5.55 11.71
N GLY A 73 -23.86 6.44 10.74
CA GLY A 73 -22.74 7.22 10.24
C GLY A 73 -22.03 6.55 9.05
N PRO A 74 -21.23 7.32 8.30
CA PRO A 74 -20.55 6.82 7.09
C PRO A 74 -19.33 5.94 7.40
N PHE A 75 -18.81 5.95 8.63
CA PHE A 75 -17.63 5.18 9.03
C PHE A 75 -18.05 3.80 9.56
N ALA A 76 -17.31 2.76 9.20
CA ALA A 76 -17.50 1.42 9.74
C ALA A 76 -16.80 1.31 11.11
N ALA A 77 -17.58 1.31 12.19
CA ALA A 77 -17.06 1.32 13.56
C ALA A 77 -16.18 0.10 13.91
N ASP A 78 -16.46 -1.04 13.30
CA ASP A 78 -15.76 -2.33 13.52
C ASP A 78 -14.62 -2.56 12.51
N SER A 79 -14.30 -1.56 11.66
CA SER A 79 -13.24 -1.71 10.68
C SER A 79 -11.86 -1.43 11.30
N LEU A 80 -10.89 -2.25 10.95
CA LEU A 80 -9.48 -2.01 11.26
C LEU A 80 -8.86 -0.86 10.46
N VAL A 81 -9.52 -0.48 9.36
CA VAL A 81 -9.07 0.47 8.34
C VAL A 81 -10.28 1.22 7.78
N GLU A 82 -11.03 1.85 8.70
CA GLU A 82 -12.26 2.57 8.41
C GLU A 82 -12.09 3.64 7.35
N ASP A 83 -10.91 4.25 7.32
CA ASP A 83 -10.52 5.26 6.35
C ASP A 83 -10.36 4.67 4.94
N TYR A 84 -9.65 3.56 4.80
CA TYR A 84 -9.52 2.84 3.54
C TYR A 84 -10.90 2.42 3.02
N GLU A 85 -11.72 1.81 3.88
CA GLU A 85 -13.06 1.33 3.53
C GLU A 85 -13.98 2.47 3.11
N LEU A 86 -13.91 3.62 3.82
CA LEU A 86 -14.69 4.80 3.47
C LEU A 86 -14.45 5.22 2.02
N GLY A 87 -13.18 5.35 1.61
CA GLY A 87 -12.83 5.71 0.25
C GLY A 87 -13.35 4.71 -0.79
N ILE A 88 -13.26 3.41 -0.49
CA ILE A 88 -13.75 2.36 -1.38
C ILE A 88 -15.27 2.33 -1.46
N ARG A 89 -15.99 2.52 -0.34
CA ARG A 89 -17.47 2.60 -0.32
C ARG A 89 -17.97 3.83 -1.09
N LEU A 90 -17.30 4.97 -0.93
CA LEU A 90 -17.59 6.16 -1.71
C LEU A 90 -17.42 5.90 -3.21
N ALA A 91 -16.30 5.31 -3.62
CA ALA A 91 -16.09 4.96 -5.03
C ALA A 91 -17.13 3.98 -5.55
N ALA A 92 -17.54 2.98 -4.76
CA ALA A 92 -18.60 2.03 -5.11
C ALA A 92 -19.97 2.69 -5.26
N SER A 93 -20.25 3.79 -4.54
CA SER A 93 -21.47 4.61 -4.70
C SER A 93 -21.42 5.56 -5.91
N GLY A 94 -20.37 5.50 -6.73
CA GLY A 94 -20.15 6.38 -7.87
C GLY A 94 -19.48 7.72 -7.54
N ALA A 95 -19.05 7.93 -6.29
CA ALA A 95 -18.33 9.14 -5.90
C ALA A 95 -16.92 9.17 -6.51
N ARG A 96 -16.48 10.36 -6.94
CA ARG A 96 -15.17 10.59 -7.56
C ARG A 96 -14.17 11.09 -6.52
N GLY A 97 -13.10 10.32 -6.33
CA GLY A 97 -11.95 10.74 -5.52
C GLY A 97 -10.91 11.50 -6.34
N THR A 98 -10.20 12.42 -5.73
CA THR A 98 -9.05 13.09 -6.33
C THR A 98 -7.86 13.17 -5.40
N MET A 99 -6.66 13.14 -5.97
CA MET A 99 -5.41 13.39 -5.25
C MET A 99 -4.96 14.83 -5.49
N LEU A 100 -4.86 15.63 -4.44
CA LEU A 100 -4.47 17.03 -4.54
C LEU A 100 -2.98 17.18 -4.25
N LEU A 101 -2.21 17.50 -5.28
CA LEU A 101 -0.80 17.85 -5.20
C LEU A 101 -0.63 19.37 -5.31
N ALA A 102 -1.08 20.09 -4.27
CA ALA A 102 -1.04 21.55 -4.23
C ALA A 102 0.21 22.05 -3.49
N ARG A 103 0.67 23.25 -3.84
CA ARG A 103 1.69 23.97 -3.11
C ARG A 103 1.06 25.16 -2.38
N GLY A 104 1.52 25.42 -1.17
CA GLY A 104 1.16 26.61 -0.40
C GLY A 104 1.80 27.89 -0.97
N THR A 105 1.48 29.00 -0.38
CA THR A 105 2.07 30.32 -0.72
C THR A 105 3.58 30.38 -0.47
N ASP A 106 4.08 29.52 0.42
CA ASP A 106 5.51 29.32 0.72
C ASP A 106 6.22 28.38 -0.29
N GLY A 107 5.54 27.96 -1.35
CA GLY A 107 6.05 27.03 -2.36
C GLY A 107 6.15 25.56 -1.89
N ARG A 108 5.89 25.27 -0.61
CA ARG A 108 5.96 23.91 -0.05
C ARG A 108 4.73 23.10 -0.42
N LEU A 109 4.92 21.79 -0.55
CA LEU A 109 3.82 20.88 -0.80
C LEU A 109 2.87 20.85 0.41
N VAL A 110 1.58 21.07 0.16
CA VAL A 110 0.52 20.89 1.16
C VAL A 110 0.38 19.38 1.41
N ALA A 111 0.71 18.95 2.61
CA ALA A 111 0.73 17.54 2.99
C ALA A 111 0.48 17.35 4.47
N SER A 112 -0.11 16.25 4.86
CA SER A 112 -0.12 15.77 6.23
C SER A 112 1.25 15.19 6.57
N ARG A 113 1.79 15.51 7.73
CA ARG A 113 3.10 15.03 8.19
C ARG A 113 2.99 14.47 9.58
N ALA A 114 3.46 13.22 9.79
CA ALA A 114 3.43 12.56 11.08
C ALA A 114 4.64 11.62 11.23
N TYR A 115 5.04 11.37 12.46
CA TYR A 115 6.03 10.35 12.77
C TYR A 115 5.39 8.96 12.72
N PHE A 116 6.09 8.04 12.07
CA PHE A 116 5.72 6.64 11.97
C PHE A 116 6.59 5.77 12.87
N PRO A 117 6.20 4.52 13.17
CA PRO A 117 6.97 3.62 14.00
C PRO A 117 8.43 3.51 13.55
N HIS A 118 9.34 3.60 14.50
CA HIS A 118 10.79 3.45 14.29
C HIS A 118 11.32 2.10 14.79
N ARG A 119 10.50 1.33 15.51
CA ARG A 119 10.82 -0.02 16.00
C ARG A 119 10.14 -1.06 15.13
N LEU A 120 10.82 -2.18 14.89
CA LEU A 120 10.33 -3.26 14.04
C LEU A 120 9.01 -3.87 14.55
N ASP A 121 8.92 -4.12 15.86
CA ASP A 121 7.72 -4.68 16.50
C ASP A 121 6.49 -3.79 16.28
N SER A 122 6.64 -2.49 16.49
CA SER A 122 5.55 -1.51 16.31
C SER A 122 5.17 -1.37 14.83
N ALA A 123 6.15 -1.40 13.93
CA ALA A 123 5.90 -1.36 12.49
C ALA A 123 5.13 -2.61 12.02
N VAL A 124 5.55 -3.79 12.48
CA VAL A 124 4.84 -5.05 12.15
C VAL A 124 3.43 -5.03 12.71
N ARG A 125 3.20 -4.58 13.96
CA ARG A 125 1.84 -4.45 14.52
C ARG A 125 0.95 -3.55 13.69
N GLN A 126 1.40 -2.34 13.38
CA GLN A 126 0.61 -1.39 12.59
C GLN A 126 0.30 -1.92 11.19
N LYS A 127 1.31 -2.47 10.50
CA LYS A 127 1.10 -3.03 9.16
C LYS A 127 0.26 -4.31 9.18
N THR A 128 0.31 -5.09 10.24
CA THR A 128 -0.59 -6.24 10.44
C THR A 128 -2.05 -5.79 10.46
N ARG A 129 -2.35 -4.71 11.21
CA ARG A 129 -3.68 -4.11 11.23
C ARG A 129 -4.13 -3.70 9.83
N TRP A 130 -3.28 -3.00 9.08
CA TRP A 130 -3.60 -2.58 7.71
C TRP A 130 -3.79 -3.75 6.77
N LEU A 131 -2.85 -4.70 6.74
CA LEU A 131 -2.93 -5.85 5.83
C LEU A 131 -4.14 -6.72 6.13
N ARG A 132 -4.43 -6.97 7.42
CA ARG A 132 -5.60 -7.73 7.85
C ARG A 132 -6.89 -7.00 7.49
N GLY A 133 -6.98 -5.70 7.77
CA GLY A 133 -8.14 -4.87 7.46
C GLY A 133 -8.41 -4.75 5.97
N ILE A 134 -7.38 -4.61 5.13
CA ILE A 134 -7.54 -4.45 3.67
C ILE A 134 -7.73 -5.79 2.95
N ALA A 135 -6.85 -6.76 3.23
CA ALA A 135 -6.75 -7.97 2.42
C ALA A 135 -7.59 -9.16 2.93
N LEU A 136 -8.00 -9.15 4.18
CA LEU A 136 -8.76 -10.24 4.80
C LEU A 136 -10.16 -9.75 5.23
N GLU A 137 -10.27 -9.05 6.35
CA GLU A 137 -11.56 -8.61 6.89
C GLU A 137 -12.30 -7.62 5.98
N GLY A 138 -11.57 -6.68 5.36
CA GLY A 138 -12.16 -5.77 4.38
C GLY A 138 -12.62 -6.49 3.12
N TRP A 139 -11.97 -7.60 2.75
CA TRP A 139 -12.47 -8.45 1.68
C TRP A 139 -13.75 -9.18 2.11
N ASP A 140 -13.78 -9.76 3.31
CA ASP A 140 -14.97 -10.44 3.83
C ASP A 140 -16.19 -9.50 3.88
N ARG A 141 -15.98 -8.21 4.25
CA ARG A 141 -17.05 -7.22 4.35
C ARG A 141 -17.48 -6.61 3.01
N LEU A 142 -16.52 -6.26 2.17
CA LEU A 142 -16.78 -5.46 0.96
C LEU A 142 -16.79 -6.27 -0.33
N GLY A 143 -16.20 -7.46 -0.36
CA GLY A 143 -16.02 -8.22 -1.60
C GLY A 143 -15.21 -7.43 -2.64
N TRP A 144 -15.77 -7.29 -3.84
CA TRP A 144 -15.21 -6.52 -4.96
C TRP A 144 -16.12 -5.33 -5.33
N PRO A 145 -16.12 -4.27 -4.51
CA PRO A 145 -17.02 -3.14 -4.69
C PRO A 145 -16.60 -2.30 -5.89
N VAL A 146 -17.49 -2.25 -6.87
CA VAL A 146 -17.36 -1.37 -8.05
C VAL A 146 -18.70 -0.68 -8.29
N ALA A 147 -18.65 0.57 -8.75
CA ALA A 147 -19.86 1.34 -9.00
C ALA A 147 -20.71 0.67 -10.09
N GLN A 148 -22.00 0.53 -9.80
CA GLN A 148 -22.98 0.02 -10.79
C GLN A 148 -23.12 1.00 -11.95
N GLY A 149 -23.29 0.47 -13.15
CA GLY A 149 -23.41 1.29 -14.36
C GLY A 149 -22.10 1.87 -14.90
N SER A 150 -20.96 1.62 -14.23
CA SER A 150 -19.67 2.07 -14.75
C SER A 150 -19.29 1.35 -16.04
N PRO A 151 -18.63 2.03 -17.01
CA PRO A 151 -18.07 1.40 -18.19
C PRO A 151 -17.14 0.21 -17.84
N LEU A 152 -17.11 -0.80 -18.71
CA LEU A 152 -16.33 -2.02 -18.47
C LEU A 152 -14.85 -1.72 -18.15
N ALA A 153 -14.23 -0.81 -18.87
CA ALA A 153 -12.85 -0.41 -18.63
C ALA A 153 -12.65 0.14 -17.21
N ALA A 154 -13.51 1.03 -16.72
CA ALA A 154 -13.44 1.58 -15.37
C ALA A 154 -13.64 0.51 -14.29
N ARG A 155 -14.53 -0.46 -14.55
CA ARG A 155 -14.74 -1.62 -13.66
C ARG A 155 -13.48 -2.49 -13.58
N LEU A 156 -12.87 -2.85 -14.71
CA LEU A 156 -11.66 -3.66 -14.77
C LEU A 156 -10.48 -2.95 -14.09
N ILE A 157 -10.33 -1.65 -14.31
CA ILE A 157 -9.30 -0.86 -13.64
C ILE A 157 -9.52 -0.85 -12.12
N SER A 158 -10.75 -0.63 -11.66
CA SER A 158 -11.07 -0.66 -10.22
C SER A 158 -10.80 -2.03 -9.60
N LEU A 159 -11.20 -3.12 -10.25
CA LEU A 159 -10.91 -4.49 -9.81
C LEU A 159 -9.41 -4.76 -9.74
N TRP A 160 -8.65 -4.31 -10.74
CA TRP A 160 -7.20 -4.41 -10.75
C TRP A 160 -6.56 -3.66 -9.59
N MET A 161 -7.04 -2.45 -9.28
CA MET A 161 -6.53 -1.65 -8.15
C MET A 161 -6.88 -2.29 -6.80
N LEU A 162 -8.09 -2.83 -6.64
CA LEU A 162 -8.48 -3.57 -5.44
C LEU A 162 -7.63 -4.85 -5.27
N TRP A 163 -7.38 -5.59 -6.35
CA TRP A 163 -6.46 -6.72 -6.34
C TRP A 163 -5.05 -6.31 -5.89
N ARG A 164 -4.54 -5.20 -6.40
CA ARG A 164 -3.22 -4.68 -6.01
C ARG A 164 -3.14 -4.37 -4.51
N ASP A 165 -4.20 -3.84 -3.92
CA ASP A 165 -4.24 -3.55 -2.48
C ASP A 165 -4.18 -4.84 -1.64
N ARG A 166 -4.81 -5.90 -2.11
CA ARG A 166 -4.99 -7.17 -1.39
C ARG A 166 -3.88 -8.19 -1.61
N ARG A 167 -3.09 -8.05 -2.66
CA ARG A 167 -2.04 -9.01 -3.01
C ARG A 167 -0.86 -9.10 -2.03
N GLY A 168 -0.85 -8.30 -0.95
CA GLY A 168 0.24 -8.27 0.01
C GLY A 168 0.61 -9.65 0.57
N LEU A 169 -0.39 -10.50 0.83
CA LEU A 169 -0.18 -11.89 1.29
C LEU A 169 0.53 -12.74 0.24
N VAL A 170 0.06 -12.68 -1.01
CA VAL A 170 0.69 -13.42 -2.13
C VAL A 170 2.11 -12.90 -2.37
N SER A 171 2.30 -11.59 -2.32
CA SER A 171 3.63 -10.98 -2.45
C SER A 171 4.60 -11.46 -1.36
N ALA A 172 4.14 -11.61 -0.12
CA ALA A 172 4.96 -12.12 0.98
C ALA A 172 5.42 -13.56 0.74
N ILE A 173 4.54 -14.43 0.23
CA ILE A 173 4.88 -15.82 -0.12
C ILE A 173 5.93 -15.85 -1.23
N VAL A 174 5.75 -15.08 -2.30
CA VAL A 174 6.70 -15.01 -3.42
C VAL A 174 8.06 -14.48 -2.97
N ILE A 175 8.07 -13.43 -2.11
CA ILE A 175 9.32 -12.87 -1.55
C ILE A 175 10.02 -13.91 -0.67
N LEU A 176 9.29 -14.59 0.20
CA LEU A 176 9.86 -15.64 1.06
C LEU A 176 10.46 -16.77 0.23
N ALA A 177 9.74 -17.26 -0.78
CA ALA A 177 10.24 -18.28 -1.69
C ALA A 177 11.50 -17.83 -2.44
N GLY A 178 11.52 -16.59 -2.93
CA GLY A 178 12.69 -16.01 -3.61
C GLY A 178 13.91 -15.90 -2.70
N TYR A 179 13.76 -15.41 -1.48
CA TYR A 179 14.87 -15.35 -0.53
C TYR A 179 15.34 -16.74 -0.09
N SER A 180 14.40 -17.69 0.10
CA SER A 180 14.76 -19.08 0.39
C SER A 180 15.55 -19.72 -0.76
N ALA A 181 15.15 -19.50 -2.00
CA ALA A 181 15.87 -19.98 -3.18
C ALA A 181 17.30 -19.41 -3.27
N ILE A 182 17.48 -18.12 -2.97
CA ILE A 182 18.81 -17.48 -2.93
C ILE A 182 19.68 -18.12 -1.84
N VAL A 183 19.16 -18.25 -0.61
CA VAL A 183 19.91 -18.82 0.52
C VAL A 183 20.30 -20.28 0.22
N LEU A 184 19.34 -21.09 -0.28
CA LEU A 184 19.62 -22.48 -0.64
C LEU A 184 20.61 -22.60 -1.80
N GLY A 185 20.53 -21.70 -2.79
CA GLY A 185 21.48 -21.66 -3.90
C GLY A 185 22.90 -21.34 -3.45
N ILE A 186 23.05 -20.32 -2.57
CA ILE A 186 24.35 -19.99 -1.97
C ILE A 186 24.89 -21.16 -1.14
N ALA A 187 24.07 -21.81 -0.32
CA ALA A 187 24.45 -22.95 0.48
C ALA A 187 24.89 -24.14 -0.40
N ALA A 188 24.16 -24.42 -1.46
CA ALA A 188 24.53 -25.49 -2.41
C ALA A 188 25.90 -25.24 -3.07
N LEU A 189 26.13 -23.98 -3.53
CA LEU A 189 27.44 -23.60 -4.08
C LEU A 189 28.57 -23.72 -3.06
N ALA A 190 28.33 -23.30 -1.82
CA ALA A 190 29.31 -23.41 -0.73
C ALA A 190 29.64 -24.89 -0.38
N MET A 191 28.69 -25.82 -0.60
CA MET A 191 28.87 -27.26 -0.45
C MET A 191 29.46 -27.94 -1.68
N GLY A 192 29.90 -27.18 -2.68
CA GLY A 192 30.53 -27.71 -3.91
C GLY A 192 29.55 -28.27 -4.94
N ALA A 193 28.24 -27.97 -4.84
CA ALA A 193 27.31 -28.40 -5.87
C ALA A 193 27.63 -27.71 -7.21
N PRO A 194 27.64 -28.46 -8.31
CA PRO A 194 27.95 -27.88 -9.63
C PRO A 194 26.86 -26.88 -10.04
N PRO A 195 27.25 -25.82 -10.76
CA PRO A 195 26.28 -24.87 -11.33
C PRO A 195 25.28 -25.61 -12.22
N ARG A 196 23.99 -25.37 -11.96
CA ARG A 196 22.93 -25.96 -12.80
C ARG A 196 22.79 -25.18 -14.09
N ILE A 197 22.81 -25.88 -15.22
CA ILE A 197 22.43 -25.32 -16.51
C ILE A 197 20.91 -25.17 -16.52
N LEU A 198 20.44 -23.93 -16.58
CA LEU A 198 19.01 -23.62 -16.62
C LEU A 198 18.47 -23.78 -18.05
N ALA A 199 17.26 -24.32 -18.17
CA ALA A 199 16.57 -24.30 -19.45
C ALA A 199 16.44 -22.85 -19.96
N PRO A 200 16.58 -22.59 -21.27
CA PRO A 200 16.57 -21.22 -21.82
C PRO A 200 15.35 -20.40 -21.42
N ALA A 201 14.17 -21.01 -21.34
CA ALA A 201 12.94 -20.35 -20.89
C ALA A 201 13.03 -19.88 -19.43
N ILE A 202 13.63 -20.67 -18.53
CA ILE A 202 13.84 -20.29 -17.13
C ILE A 202 14.85 -19.16 -17.03
N ALA A 203 15.95 -19.24 -17.79
CA ALA A 203 16.95 -18.17 -17.85
C ALA A 203 16.32 -16.86 -18.34
N ALA A 204 15.53 -16.88 -19.42
CA ALA A 204 14.82 -15.71 -19.93
C ALA A 204 13.86 -15.11 -18.89
N LEU A 205 13.11 -15.94 -18.15
CA LEU A 205 12.22 -15.49 -17.08
C LEU A 205 12.99 -14.84 -15.93
N LEU A 206 14.15 -15.38 -15.56
CA LEU A 206 15.00 -14.78 -14.53
C LEU A 206 15.54 -13.42 -14.95
N TRP A 207 16.00 -13.29 -16.21
CA TRP A 207 16.45 -12.00 -16.76
C TRP A 207 15.31 -10.98 -16.81
N PHE A 208 14.11 -11.38 -17.22
CA PHE A 208 12.92 -10.53 -17.18
C PHE A 208 12.60 -10.05 -15.75
N ASN A 209 12.60 -10.96 -14.77
CA ASN A 209 12.37 -10.62 -13.37
C ASN A 209 13.44 -9.66 -12.83
N LEU A 210 14.70 -9.88 -13.20
CA LEU A 210 15.79 -8.97 -12.83
C LEU A 210 15.58 -7.56 -13.41
N ALA A 211 15.21 -7.46 -14.68
CA ALA A 211 14.88 -6.18 -15.31
C ALA A 211 13.70 -5.49 -14.60
N MET A 212 12.66 -6.24 -14.25
CA MET A 212 11.51 -5.73 -13.48
C MET A 212 11.89 -5.29 -12.06
N LEU A 213 12.84 -5.97 -11.42
CA LEU A 213 13.39 -5.54 -10.13
C LEU A 213 14.09 -4.19 -10.26
N PHE A 214 14.98 -4.02 -11.24
CA PHE A 214 15.64 -2.72 -11.48
C PHE A 214 14.64 -1.61 -11.79
N TRP A 215 13.65 -1.88 -12.63
CA TRP A 215 12.56 -0.94 -12.91
C TRP A 215 11.82 -0.53 -11.65
N ARG A 216 11.46 -1.50 -10.80
CA ARG A 216 10.78 -1.23 -9.52
C ARG A 216 11.65 -0.37 -8.60
N LEU A 217 12.94 -0.69 -8.44
CA LEU A 217 13.87 0.06 -7.62
C LEU A 217 14.07 1.49 -8.14
N ALA A 218 14.17 1.66 -9.45
CA ALA A 218 14.27 2.98 -10.08
C ALA A 218 13.03 3.85 -9.81
N LEU A 219 11.82 3.30 -9.96
CA LEU A 219 10.59 4.01 -9.64
C LEU A 219 10.52 4.36 -8.14
N ARG A 220 10.86 3.42 -7.25
CA ARG A 220 10.90 3.66 -5.80
C ARG A 220 11.85 4.81 -5.47
N ALA A 221 13.08 4.77 -6.00
CA ALA A 221 14.06 5.83 -5.82
C ALA A 221 13.57 7.18 -6.35
N LEU A 222 12.93 7.19 -7.53
CA LEU A 222 12.39 8.41 -8.14
C LEU A 222 11.34 9.08 -7.26
N PHE A 223 10.37 8.31 -6.74
CA PHE A 223 9.29 8.87 -5.92
C PHE A 223 9.76 9.21 -4.51
N ALA A 224 10.63 8.42 -3.90
CA ALA A 224 11.27 8.76 -2.64
C ALA A 224 12.14 10.02 -2.75
N ARG A 225 12.87 10.20 -3.87
CA ARG A 225 13.63 11.43 -4.16
C ARG A 225 12.72 12.66 -4.24
N ARG A 226 11.53 12.55 -4.81
CA ARG A 226 10.57 13.67 -4.89
C ARG A 226 10.11 14.14 -3.51
N ALA A 227 9.98 13.22 -2.55
CA ALA A 227 9.53 13.51 -1.20
C ALA A 227 10.67 13.92 -0.25
N TYR A 228 11.85 13.29 -0.40
CA TYR A 228 12.93 13.34 0.61
C TYR A 228 14.31 13.72 0.02
N GLY A 229 14.36 14.18 -1.23
CA GLY A 229 15.61 14.54 -1.90
C GLY A 229 16.43 13.33 -2.37
N THR A 230 17.61 13.60 -2.95
CA THR A 230 18.45 12.57 -3.60
C THR A 230 18.91 11.48 -2.62
N GLY A 231 19.32 11.85 -1.40
CA GLY A 231 19.71 10.90 -0.36
C GLY A 231 18.57 9.96 0.04
N GLY A 232 17.33 10.48 0.14
CA GLY A 232 16.13 9.68 0.38
C GLY A 232 15.88 8.65 -0.72
N GLY A 233 16.08 9.04 -1.99
CA GLY A 233 15.94 8.15 -3.14
C GLY A 233 16.96 7.00 -3.12
N LEU A 234 18.22 7.27 -2.84
CA LEU A 234 19.25 6.23 -2.73
C LEU A 234 18.98 5.26 -1.58
N LEU A 235 18.63 5.81 -0.41
CA LEU A 235 18.28 5.01 0.76
C LEU A 235 17.05 4.13 0.52
N ALA A 236 16.09 4.55 -0.30
CA ALA A 236 14.92 3.77 -0.63
C ALA A 236 15.27 2.45 -1.34
N ILE A 237 16.32 2.44 -2.18
CA ILE A 237 16.84 1.21 -2.79
C ILE A 237 17.40 0.28 -1.72
N LEU A 238 18.25 0.80 -0.84
CA LEU A 238 18.90 0.00 0.21
C LEU A 238 17.89 -0.53 1.24
N ARG A 239 16.80 0.20 1.49
CA ARG A 239 15.73 -0.20 2.42
C ARG A 239 14.76 -1.24 1.84
N GLN A 240 14.84 -1.59 0.54
CA GLN A 240 13.92 -2.57 -0.05
C GLN A 240 13.94 -3.93 0.66
N PRO A 241 15.08 -4.52 1.05
CA PRO A 241 15.08 -5.76 1.83
C PRO A 241 14.38 -5.64 3.18
N VAL A 242 14.53 -4.50 3.87
CA VAL A 242 13.83 -4.22 5.14
C VAL A 242 12.32 -4.20 4.93
N SER A 243 11.84 -3.52 3.88
CA SER A 243 10.42 -3.50 3.52
C SER A 243 9.89 -4.91 3.25
N ASN A 244 10.66 -5.74 2.57
CA ASN A 244 10.31 -7.13 2.28
C ASN A 244 10.22 -8.00 3.54
N ILE A 245 11.18 -7.87 4.46
CA ILE A 245 11.16 -8.58 5.75
C ILE A 245 9.94 -8.16 6.57
N ILE A 246 9.68 -6.86 6.68
CA ILE A 246 8.51 -6.35 7.38
C ILE A 246 7.22 -6.90 6.76
N LEU A 247 7.11 -6.95 5.42
CA LEU A 247 5.94 -7.50 4.73
C LEU A 247 5.74 -8.98 5.06
N VAL A 248 6.78 -9.81 5.05
CA VAL A 248 6.68 -11.25 5.37
C VAL A 248 6.24 -11.45 6.82
N MET A 249 6.85 -10.72 7.77
CA MET A 249 6.47 -10.78 9.19
C MET A 249 5.02 -10.33 9.41
N THR A 250 4.63 -9.26 8.72
CA THR A 250 3.26 -8.70 8.74
C THR A 250 2.25 -9.70 8.20
N ALA A 251 2.53 -10.33 7.05
CA ALA A 251 1.64 -11.29 6.41
C ALA A 251 1.43 -12.54 7.29
N TRP A 252 2.50 -13.06 7.87
CA TRP A 252 2.41 -14.19 8.81
C TRP A 252 1.53 -13.85 10.02
N ARG A 253 1.77 -12.69 10.65
CA ARG A 253 0.99 -12.23 11.80
C ARG A 253 -0.48 -11.98 11.41
N ALA A 254 -0.74 -11.34 10.28
CA ALA A 254 -2.09 -11.06 9.80
C ALA A 254 -2.91 -12.33 9.59
N LEU A 255 -2.32 -13.34 8.95
CA LEU A 255 -2.97 -14.65 8.76
C LEU A 255 -3.26 -15.35 10.09
N ARG A 256 -2.28 -15.41 10.99
CA ARG A 256 -2.44 -16.00 12.30
C ARG A 256 -3.57 -15.33 13.12
N ASP A 257 -3.56 -13.99 13.15
CA ASP A 257 -4.51 -13.21 13.93
C ASP A 257 -5.92 -13.28 13.32
N TYR A 258 -6.05 -13.31 11.99
CA TYR A 258 -7.30 -13.53 11.28
C TYR A 258 -7.93 -14.90 11.60
N TRP A 259 -7.14 -15.97 11.53
CA TRP A 259 -7.64 -17.32 11.87
C TRP A 259 -7.96 -17.49 13.36
N ALA A 260 -7.20 -16.84 14.24
CA ALA A 260 -7.49 -16.81 15.67
C ALA A 260 -8.83 -16.12 15.97
N GLY A 261 -9.09 -14.98 15.31
CA GLY A 261 -10.37 -14.26 15.44
C GLY A 261 -11.56 -15.09 14.98
N ARG A 262 -11.45 -15.81 13.86
CA ARG A 262 -12.50 -16.71 13.36
C ARG A 262 -12.79 -17.91 14.30
N ARG A 263 -11.85 -18.25 15.17
CA ARG A 263 -12.01 -19.30 16.19
C ARG A 263 -12.54 -18.77 17.54
N GLY A 264 -13.07 -17.54 17.56
CA GLY A 264 -13.66 -16.94 18.77
C GLY A 264 -12.67 -16.50 19.84
N ARG A 265 -11.37 -16.41 19.52
CA ARG A 265 -10.37 -15.84 20.43
C ARG A 265 -10.48 -14.33 20.40
N ALA A 266 -10.74 -13.72 21.58
CA ALA A 266 -10.70 -12.27 21.72
C ALA A 266 -9.32 -11.74 21.27
N LEU A 267 -9.33 -10.82 20.32
CA LEU A 267 -8.11 -10.15 19.87
C LEU A 267 -7.97 -8.88 20.71
N HIS A 268 -6.96 -8.85 21.56
CA HIS A 268 -6.59 -7.62 22.27
C HIS A 268 -6.00 -6.63 21.25
N TRP A 269 -6.48 -5.42 21.30
CA TRP A 269 -5.92 -4.26 20.63
C TRP A 269 -4.78 -3.74 21.51
N ASP A 270 -3.53 -3.96 21.08
CA ASP A 270 -2.35 -3.34 21.69
C ASP A 270 -1.99 -2.06 20.93
#